data_645265c20b24a19d330c188e94abd205
#
_entry.id   645265c20b24a19d330c188e94abd205
#
_cell.length_a   1.000
_cell.length_b   1.000
_cell.length_c   1.000
_cell.angle_alpha   90.00
_cell.angle_beta   90.00
_cell.angle_gamma   90.00
#
_symmetry.space_group_name_H-M   'P 1'
#
loop_
_entity.id
_entity.type
_entity.pdbx_description
1 polymer ?
#
loop_
_entity_poly.entity_id
_entity_poly.type
_entity_poly.pdbx_seq_one_letter_code
_entity_poly.pdbx_strand_id
1 'polypeptide(L)'
;MPSLEFDRYLGTLALPQISLSGQKKISAGIVAIVGLGGTGGIAAELFARAGVGGLVIIDDDTISLTNIQRQIEYVEADVGKGKAETLKKRISAINHNVNVEAINERITGENAYIMGNPSMIFDGTDNFSARSVINKYAVKNSIPWIMTAANETFGTVKAIVPHETSCTACLGYPDSGNEGIGCAQAGILPSAPVAIGTLAFSLGLKILMGEKVDGDIVYIDTWDYSLERIRTRINPKCKVCGIP
;
A
#
# COMPACT_ATOMS: atom_id res chain seq x y z
N MET A 1 13.04 26.36 17.72
CA MET A 1 11.93 25.50 18.13
C MET A 1 11.26 24.98 16.84
N PRO A 2 10.90 23.69 16.73
CA PRO A 2 10.04 23.25 15.63
C PRO A 2 8.78 24.10 15.68
N SER A 3 8.25 24.49 14.51
CA SER A 3 6.96 25.17 14.44
C SER A 3 5.87 24.21 14.97
N LEU A 4 4.79 24.72 15.56
CA LEU A 4 3.61 23.97 16.01
C LEU A 4 3.12 22.93 14.98
N GLU A 5 3.45 23.14 13.71
CA GLU A 5 3.19 22.25 12.58
C GLU A 5 3.76 20.83 12.73
N PHE A 6 4.90 20.68 13.41
CA PHE A 6 5.56 19.38 13.57
C PHE A 6 5.38 18.75 14.95
N ASP A 7 4.67 19.37 15.86
CA ASP A 7 4.47 18.84 17.22
C ASP A 7 3.82 17.46 17.21
N ARG A 8 2.93 17.21 16.26
CA ARG A 8 2.29 15.90 16.03
C ARG A 8 3.31 14.78 15.75
N TYR A 9 4.45 15.11 15.16
CA TYR A 9 5.45 14.15 14.67
C TYR A 9 6.70 14.06 15.54
N LEU A 10 6.72 14.66 16.73
CA LEU A 10 7.90 14.71 17.59
C LEU A 10 8.48 13.32 17.89
N GLY A 11 7.63 12.32 18.11
CA GLY A 11 8.09 10.94 18.29
C GLY A 11 8.82 10.37 17.07
N THR A 12 8.34 10.69 15.88
CA THR A 12 8.94 10.24 14.62
C THR A 12 10.21 11.03 14.30
N LEU A 13 10.21 12.34 14.58
CA LEU A 13 11.36 13.23 14.40
C LEU A 13 12.56 12.87 15.29
N ALA A 14 12.31 12.25 16.44
CA ALA A 14 13.37 11.77 17.34
C ALA A 14 14.15 10.56 16.78
N LEU A 15 13.63 9.91 15.75
CA LEU A 15 14.29 8.78 15.10
C LEU A 15 15.41 9.29 14.16
N PRO A 16 16.69 8.85 14.34
CA PRO A 16 17.78 9.25 13.45
C PRO A 16 17.51 8.95 11.97
N GLN A 17 16.75 7.89 11.71
CA GLN A 17 16.40 7.43 10.36
C GLN A 17 15.47 8.39 9.62
N ILE A 18 14.65 9.17 10.33
CA ILE A 18 13.67 10.06 9.71
C ILE A 18 14.13 11.51 9.78
N SER A 19 14.43 12.03 10.98
CA SER A 19 14.84 13.41 11.18
C SER A 19 13.86 14.45 10.61
N LEU A 20 14.16 15.73 10.77
CA LEU A 20 13.34 16.82 10.19
C LEU A 20 13.36 16.79 8.65
N SER A 21 14.49 16.41 8.04
CA SER A 21 14.58 16.37 6.57
C SER A 21 13.74 15.26 5.96
N GLY A 22 13.69 14.09 6.59
CA GLY A 22 12.82 13.00 6.18
C GLY A 22 11.35 13.36 6.35
N GLN A 23 10.97 13.97 7.49
CA GLN A 23 9.59 14.41 7.72
C GLN A 23 9.12 15.40 6.67
N LYS A 24 9.97 16.36 6.25
CA LYS A 24 9.65 17.28 5.16
C LYS A 24 9.39 16.56 3.85
N LYS A 25 10.16 15.52 3.52
CA LYS A 25 9.94 14.70 2.32
C LYS A 25 8.63 13.91 2.41
N ILE A 26 8.34 13.32 3.57
CA ILE A 26 7.06 12.63 3.82
C ILE A 26 5.90 13.60 3.63
N SER A 27 5.96 14.79 4.23
CA SER A 27 4.90 15.82 4.14
C SER A 27 4.73 16.40 2.74
N ALA A 28 5.73 16.30 1.86
CA ALA A 28 5.62 16.69 0.45
C ALA A 28 5.10 15.54 -0.44
N GLY A 29 5.08 14.32 0.07
CA GLY A 29 4.70 13.13 -0.69
C GLY A 29 3.20 12.97 -0.89
N ILE A 30 2.82 12.34 -2.02
CA ILE A 30 1.46 11.89 -2.30
C ILE A 30 1.51 10.38 -2.50
N VAL A 31 0.62 9.63 -1.86
CA VAL A 31 0.51 8.18 -1.98
C VAL A 31 -0.85 7.82 -2.59
N ALA A 32 -0.84 7.08 -3.70
CA ALA A 32 -2.05 6.45 -4.21
C ALA A 32 -2.18 5.04 -3.61
N ILE A 33 -3.31 4.75 -2.99
CA ILE A 33 -3.59 3.45 -2.36
C ILE A 33 -4.76 2.81 -3.10
N VAL A 34 -4.52 1.69 -3.71
CA VAL A 34 -5.51 0.90 -4.45
C VAL A 34 -5.90 -0.31 -3.62
N GLY A 35 -7.19 -0.44 -3.30
CA GLY A 35 -7.69 -1.45 -2.37
C GLY A 35 -7.58 -1.02 -0.91
N LEU A 36 -8.71 -0.81 -0.25
CA LEU A 36 -8.81 -0.31 1.13
C LEU A 36 -9.29 -1.41 2.09
N GLY A 37 -8.84 -2.63 1.81
CA GLY A 37 -9.03 -3.77 2.69
C GLY A 37 -8.03 -3.78 3.86
N GLY A 38 -7.76 -4.97 4.42
CA GLY A 38 -6.96 -5.13 5.63
C GLY A 38 -5.52 -4.61 5.56
N THR A 39 -4.89 -4.57 4.37
CA THR A 39 -3.52 -4.03 4.20
C THR A 39 -3.54 -2.56 3.80
N GLY A 40 -4.38 -2.19 2.82
CA GLY A 40 -4.44 -0.82 2.31
C GLY A 40 -5.09 0.15 3.28
N GLY A 41 -6.12 -0.28 4.02
CA GLY A 41 -6.78 0.55 5.02
C GLY A 41 -5.83 0.97 6.14
N ILE A 42 -5.13 -0.01 6.76
CA ILE A 42 -4.15 0.31 7.82
C ILE A 42 -2.99 1.15 7.29
N ALA A 43 -2.52 0.90 6.06
CA ALA A 43 -1.47 1.71 5.45
C ALA A 43 -1.92 3.17 5.27
N ALA A 44 -3.15 3.41 4.78
CA ALA A 44 -3.72 4.76 4.63
C ALA A 44 -3.77 5.51 5.96
N GLU A 45 -4.23 4.85 7.02
CA GLU A 45 -4.25 5.45 8.35
C GLU A 45 -2.84 5.77 8.85
N LEU A 46 -1.89 4.88 8.67
CA LEU A 46 -0.50 5.10 9.10
C LEU A 46 0.18 6.21 8.30
N PHE A 47 -0.01 6.30 6.98
CA PHE A 47 0.50 7.42 6.19
C PHE A 47 -0.09 8.76 6.64
N ALA A 48 -1.38 8.79 6.97
CA ALA A 48 -2.01 9.99 7.53
C ALA A 48 -1.42 10.37 8.90
N ARG A 49 -1.20 9.40 9.77
CA ARG A 49 -0.56 9.62 11.09
C ARG A 49 0.89 10.08 10.96
N ALA A 50 1.61 9.61 9.95
CA ALA A 50 2.96 10.06 9.62
C ALA A 50 3.01 11.44 8.96
N GLY A 51 1.87 12.00 8.57
CA GLY A 51 1.79 13.33 7.99
C GLY A 51 2.22 13.39 6.54
N VAL A 52 1.86 12.39 5.74
CA VAL A 52 1.99 12.48 4.28
C VAL A 52 1.17 13.65 3.75
N GLY A 53 1.66 14.34 2.71
CA GLY A 53 0.98 15.53 2.18
C GLY A 53 -0.36 15.23 1.54
N GLY A 54 -0.49 14.07 0.86
CA GLY A 54 -1.75 13.68 0.24
C GLY A 54 -1.92 12.17 0.08
N LEU A 55 -3.16 11.75 0.03
CA LEU A 55 -3.61 10.39 -0.24
C LEU A 55 -4.64 10.40 -1.37
N VAL A 56 -4.45 9.56 -2.37
CA VAL A 56 -5.48 9.19 -3.36
C VAL A 56 -5.90 7.76 -2.99
N ILE A 57 -7.09 7.59 -2.44
CA ILE A 57 -7.57 6.29 -1.95
C ILE A 57 -8.68 5.76 -2.87
N ILE A 58 -8.48 4.55 -3.40
CA ILE A 58 -9.27 3.98 -4.48
C ILE A 58 -9.83 2.61 -4.07
N ASP A 59 -11.14 2.47 -4.02
CA ASP A 59 -11.82 1.21 -3.72
C ASP A 59 -13.30 1.33 -4.12
N ASP A 60 -13.85 0.34 -4.82
CA ASP A 60 -15.26 0.32 -5.27
C ASP A 60 -16.19 -0.46 -4.33
N ASP A 61 -15.65 -1.07 -3.29
CA ASP A 61 -16.41 -1.92 -2.38
C ASP A 61 -17.20 -1.13 -1.33
N THR A 62 -18.23 -1.79 -0.85
CA THR A 62 -18.93 -1.42 0.39
C THR A 62 -18.45 -2.26 1.56
N ILE A 63 -18.50 -1.69 2.75
CA ILE A 63 -18.13 -2.36 3.99
C ILE A 63 -19.18 -3.42 4.32
N SER A 64 -18.75 -4.66 4.53
CA SER A 64 -19.58 -5.78 4.97
C SER A 64 -19.20 -6.23 6.39
N LEU A 65 -20.12 -6.89 7.08
CA LEU A 65 -19.87 -7.40 8.43
C LEU A 65 -18.67 -8.38 8.45
N THR A 66 -18.49 -9.15 7.38
CA THR A 66 -17.36 -10.08 7.24
C THR A 66 -16.01 -9.38 7.08
N ASN A 67 -15.98 -8.09 6.75
CA ASN A 67 -14.75 -7.31 6.69
C ASN A 67 -14.25 -6.89 8.07
N ILE A 68 -15.15 -6.60 9.01
CA ILE A 68 -14.85 -6.01 10.32
C ILE A 68 -13.81 -6.82 11.10
N GLN A 69 -13.80 -8.13 10.94
CA GLN A 69 -12.89 -9.02 11.66
C GLN A 69 -11.39 -8.79 11.30
N ARG A 70 -11.06 -8.14 10.16
CA ARG A 70 -9.66 -7.93 9.70
C ARG A 70 -9.36 -6.55 9.12
N GLN A 71 -10.38 -5.74 8.86
CA GLN A 71 -10.27 -4.38 8.34
C GLN A 71 -10.55 -3.42 9.51
N ILE A 72 -9.53 -3.15 10.31
CA ILE A 72 -9.62 -2.48 11.61
C ILE A 72 -10.01 -0.99 11.52
N GLU A 73 -10.04 -0.44 10.32
CA GLU A 73 -10.45 0.93 10.03
C GLU A 73 -11.96 1.10 10.04
N TYR A 74 -12.71 -0.01 9.98
CA TYR A 74 -14.18 0.03 9.91
C TYR A 74 -14.80 -0.58 11.14
N VAL A 75 -15.99 -0.10 11.47
CA VAL A 75 -16.81 -0.58 12.61
C VAL A 75 -18.20 -1.03 12.13
N GLU A 76 -18.93 -1.77 12.95
CA GLU A 76 -20.27 -2.28 12.57
C GLU A 76 -21.21 -1.18 12.08
N ALA A 77 -21.15 0.03 12.65
CA ALA A 77 -21.93 1.18 12.22
C ALA A 77 -21.59 1.68 10.79
N ASP A 78 -20.54 1.16 10.18
CA ASP A 78 -20.11 1.51 8.82
C ASP A 78 -20.57 0.50 7.77
N VAL A 79 -21.16 -0.63 8.18
CA VAL A 79 -21.68 -1.64 7.25
C VAL A 79 -22.66 -1.02 6.25
N GLY A 80 -22.46 -1.31 4.97
CA GLY A 80 -23.23 -0.78 3.85
C GLY A 80 -22.73 0.55 3.29
N LYS A 81 -21.74 1.22 3.92
CA LYS A 81 -21.13 2.44 3.41
C LYS A 81 -19.95 2.09 2.47
N GLY A 82 -19.64 2.99 1.53
CA GLY A 82 -18.45 2.87 0.69
C GLY A 82 -17.16 2.97 1.49
N LYS A 83 -16.18 2.10 1.18
CA LYS A 83 -14.88 2.06 1.89
C LYS A 83 -14.11 3.36 1.74
N ALA A 84 -13.96 3.87 0.52
CA ALA A 84 -13.17 5.06 0.23
C ALA A 84 -13.68 6.30 0.99
N GLU A 85 -14.97 6.59 0.95
CA GLU A 85 -15.57 7.73 1.65
C GLU A 85 -15.53 7.58 3.17
N THR A 86 -15.71 6.37 3.69
CA THR A 86 -15.65 6.11 5.14
C THR A 86 -14.23 6.32 5.65
N LEU A 87 -13.23 5.79 4.94
CA LEU A 87 -11.83 5.93 5.32
C LEU A 87 -11.36 7.40 5.20
N LYS A 88 -11.79 8.15 4.18
CA LYS A 88 -11.52 9.59 4.07
C LYS A 88 -11.98 10.35 5.30
N LYS A 89 -13.21 10.09 5.76
CA LYS A 89 -13.75 10.74 6.99
C LYS A 89 -12.89 10.40 8.21
N ARG A 90 -12.51 9.14 8.35
CA ARG A 90 -11.66 8.68 9.46
C ARG A 90 -10.27 9.35 9.41
N ILE A 91 -9.64 9.39 8.24
CA ILE A 91 -8.34 10.05 8.06
C ILE A 91 -8.43 11.54 8.41
N SER A 92 -9.47 12.24 7.96
CA SER A 92 -9.68 13.65 8.27
C SER A 92 -9.83 13.90 9.78
N ALA A 93 -10.44 12.97 10.52
CA ALA A 93 -10.53 13.05 11.98
C ALA A 93 -9.17 12.76 12.67
N ILE A 94 -8.32 11.95 12.07
CA ILE A 94 -6.97 11.65 12.57
C ILE A 94 -6.02 12.80 12.32
N ASN A 95 -5.98 13.30 11.07
CA ASN A 95 -5.08 14.35 10.64
C ASN A 95 -5.67 15.19 9.50
N HIS A 96 -6.26 16.31 9.86
CA HIS A 96 -6.92 17.23 8.91
C HIS A 96 -5.95 17.92 7.94
N ASN A 97 -4.64 17.86 8.19
CA ASN A 97 -3.62 18.45 7.31
C ASN A 97 -3.30 17.58 6.09
N VAL A 98 -3.75 16.31 6.09
CA VAL A 98 -3.57 15.41 4.95
C VAL A 98 -4.67 15.65 3.93
N ASN A 99 -4.30 15.98 2.71
CA ASN A 99 -5.27 16.09 1.61
C ASN A 99 -5.69 14.69 1.15
N VAL A 100 -6.99 14.38 1.20
CA VAL A 100 -7.50 13.04 0.83
C VAL A 100 -8.50 13.15 -0.31
N GLU A 101 -8.15 12.54 -1.44
CA GLU A 101 -9.05 12.27 -2.54
C GLU A 101 -9.56 10.83 -2.42
N ALA A 102 -10.87 10.65 -2.34
CA ALA A 102 -11.50 9.33 -2.28
C ALA A 102 -12.20 9.04 -3.62
N ILE A 103 -11.87 7.91 -4.22
CA ILE A 103 -12.38 7.50 -5.53
C ILE A 103 -13.09 6.15 -5.36
N ASN A 104 -14.38 6.13 -5.62
CA ASN A 104 -15.21 4.92 -5.51
C ASN A 104 -15.30 4.25 -6.89
N GLU A 105 -14.18 3.73 -7.37
CA GLU A 105 -14.08 3.04 -8.65
C GLU A 105 -13.16 1.83 -8.55
N ARG A 106 -13.47 0.79 -9.34
CA ARG A 106 -12.57 -0.34 -9.55
C ARG A 106 -11.46 0.06 -10.52
N ILE A 107 -10.22 -0.23 -10.16
CA ILE A 107 -9.08 0.02 -11.06
C ILE A 107 -9.07 -0.97 -12.23
N THR A 108 -8.92 -0.44 -13.44
CA THR A 108 -8.83 -1.17 -14.69
C THR A 108 -7.72 -0.59 -15.57
N GLY A 109 -7.39 -1.28 -16.68
CA GLY A 109 -6.43 -0.75 -17.64
C GLY A 109 -6.88 0.55 -18.31
N GLU A 110 -8.19 0.79 -18.39
CA GLU A 110 -8.78 1.96 -19.06
C GLU A 110 -8.78 3.20 -18.17
N ASN A 111 -8.94 3.02 -16.84
CA ASN A 111 -9.00 4.12 -15.88
C ASN A 111 -7.77 4.22 -14.96
N ALA A 112 -6.68 3.52 -15.28
CA ALA A 112 -5.46 3.53 -14.43
C ALA A 112 -4.94 4.96 -14.14
N TYR A 113 -5.28 5.93 -14.99
CA TYR A 113 -4.94 7.35 -14.82
C TYR A 113 -5.53 7.97 -13.54
N ILE A 114 -6.58 7.38 -12.94
CA ILE A 114 -7.14 7.88 -11.67
C ILE A 114 -6.17 7.78 -10.50
N MET A 115 -5.12 6.95 -10.59
CA MET A 115 -4.04 6.93 -9.63
C MET A 115 -3.20 8.22 -9.65
N GLY A 116 -3.30 9.02 -10.70
CA GLY A 116 -2.54 10.25 -10.87
C GLY A 116 -1.03 10.02 -11.03
N ASN A 117 -0.26 11.03 -10.65
CA ASN A 117 1.20 10.94 -10.62
C ASN A 117 1.71 11.06 -9.17
N PRO A 118 1.46 10.07 -8.31
CA PRO A 118 1.85 10.10 -6.91
C PRO A 118 3.36 9.87 -6.74
N SER A 119 3.88 10.17 -5.57
CA SER A 119 5.26 9.84 -5.18
C SER A 119 5.48 8.33 -5.10
N MET A 120 4.43 7.57 -4.80
CA MET A 120 4.40 6.11 -4.83
C MET A 120 2.97 5.56 -4.88
N ILE A 121 2.83 4.31 -5.34
CA ILE A 121 1.57 3.58 -5.28
C ILE A 121 1.68 2.48 -4.23
N PHE A 122 0.60 2.27 -3.48
CA PHE A 122 0.45 1.16 -2.54
C PHE A 122 -0.64 0.22 -3.06
N ASP A 123 -0.29 -1.04 -3.28
CA ASP A 123 -1.20 -2.09 -3.68
C ASP A 123 -1.73 -2.85 -2.45
N GLY A 124 -2.97 -2.55 -2.08
CA GLY A 124 -3.74 -3.24 -1.05
C GLY A 124 -4.80 -4.19 -1.64
N THR A 125 -4.70 -4.50 -2.94
CA THR A 125 -5.67 -5.36 -3.64
C THR A 125 -5.42 -6.85 -3.36
N ASP A 126 -6.45 -7.64 -3.50
CA ASP A 126 -6.42 -9.09 -3.32
C ASP A 126 -6.50 -9.88 -4.64
N ASN A 127 -6.37 -9.19 -5.79
CA ASN A 127 -6.52 -9.84 -7.09
C ASN A 127 -5.38 -9.49 -8.07
N PHE A 128 -5.06 -10.45 -8.93
CA PHE A 128 -3.96 -10.32 -9.89
C PHE A 128 -4.26 -9.31 -11.01
N SER A 129 -5.53 -9.13 -11.39
CA SER A 129 -5.91 -8.21 -12.45
C SER A 129 -5.58 -6.76 -12.07
N ALA A 130 -6.03 -6.30 -10.90
CA ALA A 130 -5.70 -4.96 -10.40
C ALA A 130 -4.19 -4.79 -10.23
N ARG A 131 -3.50 -5.79 -9.68
CA ARG A 131 -2.05 -5.79 -9.51
C ARG A 131 -1.29 -5.65 -10.83
N SER A 132 -1.74 -6.33 -11.89
CA SER A 132 -1.16 -6.18 -13.23
C SER A 132 -1.35 -4.77 -13.78
N VAL A 133 -2.52 -4.17 -13.58
CA VAL A 133 -2.79 -2.77 -13.98
C VAL A 133 -1.84 -1.82 -13.24
N ILE A 134 -1.74 -1.95 -11.91
CA ILE A 134 -0.83 -1.14 -11.09
C ILE A 134 0.61 -1.29 -11.59
N ASN A 135 1.08 -2.53 -11.80
CA ASN A 135 2.44 -2.80 -12.27
C ASN A 135 2.74 -2.12 -13.60
N LYS A 136 1.86 -2.26 -14.59
CA LYS A 136 2.03 -1.65 -15.92
C LYS A 136 2.03 -0.13 -15.84
N TYR A 137 1.09 0.44 -15.07
CA TYR A 137 1.00 1.88 -14.89
C TYR A 137 2.24 2.45 -14.18
N ALA A 138 2.66 1.83 -13.09
CA ALA A 138 3.81 2.23 -12.31
C ALA A 138 5.10 2.19 -13.14
N VAL A 139 5.35 1.11 -13.87
CA VAL A 139 6.53 0.99 -14.74
C VAL A 139 6.51 2.02 -15.86
N LYS A 140 5.37 2.20 -16.54
CA LYS A 140 5.21 3.18 -17.63
C LYS A 140 5.49 4.62 -17.18
N ASN A 141 5.11 4.97 -15.95
CA ASN A 141 5.25 6.33 -15.41
C ASN A 141 6.45 6.49 -14.47
N SER A 142 7.31 5.45 -14.34
CA SER A 142 8.48 5.44 -13.44
C SER A 142 8.10 5.75 -11.98
N ILE A 143 6.94 5.28 -11.52
CA ILE A 143 6.46 5.48 -10.15
C ILE A 143 6.81 4.25 -9.32
N PRO A 144 7.56 4.39 -8.20
CA PRO A 144 7.79 3.29 -7.28
C PRO A 144 6.48 2.83 -6.64
N TRP A 145 6.38 1.53 -6.33
CA TRP A 145 5.20 1.01 -5.69
C TRP A 145 5.49 -0.14 -4.75
N ILE A 146 4.56 -0.42 -3.86
CA ILE A 146 4.64 -1.52 -2.90
C ILE A 146 3.51 -2.49 -3.18
N MET A 147 3.88 -3.73 -3.41
CA MET A 147 2.98 -4.88 -3.50
C MET A 147 2.79 -5.47 -2.12
N THR A 148 1.53 -5.71 -1.75
CA THR A 148 1.18 -6.50 -0.57
C THR A 148 0.29 -7.68 -0.94
N ALA A 149 0.41 -8.75 -0.20
CA ALA A 149 -0.53 -9.86 -0.23
C ALA A 149 -0.63 -10.46 1.18
N ALA A 150 -1.85 -10.78 1.61
CA ALA A 150 -2.09 -11.46 2.89
C ALA A 150 -3.14 -12.56 2.70
N ASN A 151 -2.88 -13.72 3.25
CA ASN A 151 -3.76 -14.88 3.22
C ASN A 151 -3.50 -15.76 4.45
N GLU A 152 -4.51 -16.45 4.95
CA GLU A 152 -4.37 -17.32 6.11
C GLU A 152 -3.68 -16.64 7.29
N THR A 153 -2.49 -17.10 7.69
CA THR A 153 -1.70 -16.54 8.80
C THR A 153 -0.53 -15.71 8.32
N PHE A 154 -0.28 -15.64 7.02
CA PHE A 154 0.94 -15.08 6.43
C PHE A 154 0.65 -14.03 5.36
N GLY A 155 1.72 -13.39 4.92
CA GLY A 155 1.68 -12.50 3.78
C GLY A 155 3.05 -12.08 3.30
N THR A 156 3.04 -11.26 2.27
CA THR A 156 4.25 -10.78 1.61
C THR A 156 4.20 -9.29 1.35
N VAL A 157 5.38 -8.67 1.41
CA VAL A 157 5.60 -7.28 1.01
C VAL A 157 6.78 -7.22 0.04
N LYS A 158 6.65 -6.41 -1.00
CA LYS A 158 7.73 -6.15 -1.94
C LYS A 158 7.72 -4.70 -2.40
N ALA A 159 8.87 -4.03 -2.34
CA ALA A 159 9.06 -2.76 -3.03
C ALA A 159 9.44 -3.01 -4.50
N ILE A 160 8.81 -2.27 -5.39
CA ILE A 160 9.10 -2.30 -6.81
C ILE A 160 9.44 -0.87 -7.24
N VAL A 161 10.72 -0.67 -7.55
CA VAL A 161 11.24 0.55 -8.15
C VAL A 161 11.46 0.26 -9.63
N PRO A 162 10.72 0.93 -10.54
CA PRO A 162 10.83 0.68 -11.97
C PRO A 162 12.29 0.73 -12.46
N HIS A 163 12.69 -0.27 -13.22
CA HIS A 163 14.02 -0.46 -13.80
C HIS A 163 15.16 -0.74 -12.80
N GLU A 164 14.91 -0.68 -11.49
CA GLU A 164 15.90 -0.98 -10.44
C GLU A 164 15.66 -2.33 -9.76
N THR A 165 14.37 -2.71 -9.60
CA THR A 165 13.98 -3.97 -8.95
C THR A 165 13.06 -4.79 -9.86
N SER A 166 12.94 -6.10 -9.59
CA SER A 166 12.02 -6.96 -10.35
C SER A 166 10.56 -6.56 -10.12
N CYS A 167 9.81 -6.41 -11.20
CA CYS A 167 8.37 -6.17 -11.15
C CYS A 167 7.57 -7.48 -11.02
N THR A 168 6.25 -7.41 -10.86
CA THR A 168 5.42 -8.62 -10.70
C THR A 168 5.45 -9.53 -11.94
N ALA A 169 5.56 -8.97 -13.14
CA ALA A 169 5.71 -9.76 -14.37
C ALA A 169 7.05 -10.51 -14.41
N CYS A 170 8.14 -9.99 -13.79
CA CYS A 170 9.39 -10.74 -13.61
C CYS A 170 9.23 -11.97 -12.75
N LEU A 171 8.29 -11.93 -11.82
CA LEU A 171 7.98 -13.03 -10.89
C LEU A 171 6.98 -14.04 -11.46
N GLY A 172 6.50 -13.83 -12.68
CA GLY A 172 5.53 -14.71 -13.32
C GLY A 172 4.09 -14.52 -12.84
N TYR A 173 3.77 -13.40 -12.20
CA TYR A 173 2.38 -13.09 -11.86
C TYR A 173 1.55 -12.95 -13.14
N PRO A 174 0.33 -13.55 -13.18
CA PRO A 174 -0.51 -13.51 -14.36
C PRO A 174 -1.04 -12.10 -14.64
N ASP A 175 -1.23 -11.77 -15.91
CA ASP A 175 -1.79 -10.49 -16.35
C ASP A 175 -3.29 -10.38 -16.13
N SER A 176 -3.98 -11.53 -16.10
CA SER A 176 -5.44 -11.61 -15.91
C SER A 176 -5.84 -13.08 -15.67
N GLY A 177 -6.99 -13.30 -15.06
CA GLY A 177 -7.55 -14.63 -14.83
C GLY A 177 -6.88 -15.38 -13.67
N ASN A 178 -7.59 -16.37 -13.12
CA ASN A 178 -7.29 -17.09 -11.90
C ASN A 178 -7.05 -16.13 -10.71
N GLU A 179 -8.15 -15.56 -10.26
CA GLU A 179 -8.24 -15.14 -8.87
C GLU A 179 -7.82 -16.35 -8.05
N GLY A 180 -6.64 -16.27 -7.41
CA GLY A 180 -6.23 -17.29 -6.47
C GLY A 180 -7.35 -17.51 -5.47
N ILE A 181 -7.35 -18.60 -4.74
CA ILE A 181 -8.31 -18.84 -3.66
C ILE A 181 -8.36 -17.58 -2.81
N GLY A 182 -9.43 -16.79 -2.96
CA GLY A 182 -9.56 -15.51 -2.27
C GLY A 182 -9.58 -15.73 -0.75
N CYS A 183 -9.16 -14.72 0.01
CA CYS A 183 -9.13 -14.75 1.48
C CYS A 183 -10.43 -15.27 2.12
N ALA A 184 -11.57 -15.11 1.43
CA ALA A 184 -12.86 -15.60 1.88
C ALA A 184 -12.99 -17.14 1.87
N GLN A 185 -12.22 -17.83 1.03
CA GLN A 185 -12.25 -19.29 0.89
C GLN A 185 -11.18 -20.00 1.73
N ALA A 186 -10.00 -19.37 1.88
CA ALA A 186 -8.89 -19.93 2.65
C ALA A 186 -8.90 -19.53 4.14
N GLY A 187 -9.70 -18.51 4.50
CA GLY A 187 -9.65 -17.89 5.81
C GLY A 187 -8.49 -16.89 5.93
N ILE A 188 -8.55 -16.05 6.93
CA ILE A 188 -7.49 -15.07 7.21
C ILE A 188 -7.48 -14.66 8.69
N LEU A 189 -6.32 -14.77 9.31
CA LEU A 189 -6.09 -14.31 10.67
C LEU A 189 -6.01 -12.77 10.67
N PRO A 190 -6.72 -12.05 11.55
CA PRO A 190 -6.73 -10.58 11.57
C PRO A 190 -5.34 -9.94 11.64
N SER A 191 -4.42 -10.55 12.36
CA SER A 191 -3.04 -10.05 12.51
C SER A 191 -2.24 -10.07 11.20
N ALA A 192 -2.53 -10.99 10.27
CA ALA A 192 -1.76 -11.11 9.04
C ALA A 192 -1.83 -9.84 8.16
N PRO A 193 -3.00 -9.36 7.72
CA PRO A 193 -3.07 -8.15 6.92
C PRO A 193 -2.57 -6.91 7.65
N VAL A 194 -2.79 -6.81 8.98
CA VAL A 194 -2.30 -5.68 9.78
C VAL A 194 -0.76 -5.67 9.83
N ALA A 195 -0.12 -6.81 10.11
CA ALA A 195 1.34 -6.93 10.11
C ALA A 195 1.94 -6.58 8.75
N ILE A 196 1.34 -7.08 7.67
CA ILE A 196 1.77 -6.80 6.30
C ILE A 196 1.60 -5.32 5.96
N GLY A 197 0.45 -4.73 6.25
CA GLY A 197 0.20 -3.30 5.99
C GLY A 197 1.14 -2.38 6.77
N THR A 198 1.46 -2.71 8.03
CA THR A 198 2.38 -1.93 8.85
C THR A 198 3.84 -2.03 8.38
N LEU A 199 4.29 -3.22 7.96
CA LEU A 199 5.62 -3.37 7.37
C LEU A 199 5.73 -2.64 6.04
N ALA A 200 4.73 -2.78 5.18
CA ALA A 200 4.66 -2.12 3.89
C ALA A 200 4.64 -0.58 4.03
N PHE A 201 3.93 -0.05 5.02
CA PHE A 201 4.00 1.37 5.38
C PHE A 201 5.43 1.82 5.70
N SER A 202 6.17 1.06 6.52
CA SER A 202 7.56 1.41 6.87
C SER A 202 8.47 1.44 5.63
N LEU A 203 8.25 0.51 4.69
CA LEU A 203 8.94 0.48 3.42
C LEU A 203 8.56 1.69 2.54
N GLY A 204 7.28 2.09 2.58
CA GLY A 204 6.78 3.28 1.90
C GLY A 204 7.40 4.57 2.41
N LEU A 205 7.63 4.71 3.70
CA LEU A 205 8.36 5.87 4.25
C LEU A 205 9.77 5.98 3.68
N LYS A 206 10.48 4.85 3.52
CA LYS A 206 11.81 4.84 2.89
C LYS A 206 11.76 5.35 1.46
N ILE A 207 10.77 4.88 0.68
CA ILE A 207 10.57 5.36 -0.70
C ILE A 207 10.30 6.87 -0.72
N LEU A 208 9.37 7.36 0.12
CA LEU A 208 9.05 8.79 0.18
C LEU A 208 10.26 9.65 0.59
N MET A 209 11.12 9.13 1.45
CA MET A 209 12.36 9.81 1.85
C MET A 209 13.46 9.73 0.79
N GLY A 210 13.28 8.94 -0.28
CA GLY A 210 14.28 8.73 -1.32
C GLY A 210 15.41 7.81 -0.88
N GLU A 211 15.17 6.93 0.11
CA GLU A 211 16.11 5.91 0.50
C GLU A 211 16.10 4.75 -0.49
N LYS A 212 17.27 4.15 -0.68
CA LYS A 212 17.38 2.94 -1.50
C LYS A 212 16.68 1.78 -0.80
N VAL A 213 15.80 1.09 -1.52
CA VAL A 213 15.13 -0.13 -1.09
C VAL A 213 15.60 -1.30 -1.94
N ASP A 214 15.79 -2.47 -1.32
CA ASP A 214 15.97 -3.69 -2.08
C ASP A 214 14.60 -4.19 -2.60
N GLY A 215 14.61 -4.90 -3.71
CA GLY A 215 13.40 -5.44 -4.29
C GLY A 215 13.12 -6.89 -3.87
N ASP A 216 13.66 -7.35 -2.75
CA ASP A 216 13.36 -8.69 -2.23
C ASP A 216 11.92 -8.79 -1.74
N ILE A 217 11.34 -9.98 -1.77
CA ILE A 217 10.07 -10.25 -1.12
C ILE A 217 10.35 -10.49 0.36
N VAL A 218 9.65 -9.79 1.22
CA VAL A 218 9.60 -10.11 2.66
C VAL A 218 8.34 -10.93 2.89
N TYR A 219 8.53 -12.15 3.35
CA TYR A 219 7.47 -13.06 3.78
C TYR A 219 7.38 -13.02 5.30
N ILE A 220 6.17 -12.95 5.84
CA ILE A 220 5.90 -12.99 7.28
C ILE A 220 4.77 -13.98 7.54
N ASP A 221 4.98 -14.89 8.47
CA ASP A 221 3.93 -15.69 9.08
C ASP A 221 3.70 -15.21 10.51
N THR A 222 2.46 -14.76 10.79
CA THR A 222 2.10 -14.22 12.11
C THR A 222 1.72 -15.29 13.13
N TRP A 223 1.50 -16.52 12.68
CA TRP A 223 1.23 -17.65 13.56
C TRP A 223 2.52 -18.28 14.07
N ASP A 224 3.47 -18.49 13.14
CA ASP A 224 4.76 -19.12 13.46
C ASP A 224 5.85 -18.10 13.86
N TYR A 225 5.50 -16.79 13.88
CA TYR A 225 6.42 -15.69 14.22
C TYR A 225 7.68 -15.66 13.32
N SER A 226 7.57 -16.11 12.08
CA SER A 226 8.70 -16.18 11.15
C SER A 226 8.72 -15.01 10.18
N LEU A 227 9.94 -14.58 9.82
CA LEU A 227 10.19 -13.58 8.80
C LEU A 227 11.30 -14.08 7.89
N GLU A 228 11.04 -14.12 6.59
CA GLU A 228 12.00 -14.55 5.58
C GLU A 228 12.16 -13.50 4.49
N ARG A 229 13.34 -13.44 3.89
CA ARG A 229 13.64 -12.61 2.73
C ARG A 229 13.94 -13.50 1.52
N ILE A 230 13.14 -13.35 0.48
CA ILE A 230 13.27 -14.11 -0.76
C ILE A 230 13.87 -13.19 -1.81
N ARG A 231 15.08 -13.48 -2.23
CA ARG A 231 15.77 -12.69 -3.25
C ARG A 231 15.08 -12.80 -4.60
N THR A 232 14.89 -11.66 -5.23
CA THR A 232 14.32 -11.57 -6.56
C THR A 232 15.24 -10.84 -7.53
N ARG A 233 15.12 -11.11 -8.83
CA ARG A 233 15.96 -10.49 -9.86
C ARG A 233 15.11 -10.02 -11.04
N ILE A 234 15.53 -8.93 -11.67
CA ILE A 234 14.92 -8.46 -12.91
C ILE A 234 15.13 -9.56 -13.98
N ASN A 235 14.04 -9.90 -14.67
CA ASN A 235 14.13 -10.71 -15.87
C ASN A 235 14.44 -9.79 -17.05
N PRO A 236 15.61 -9.93 -17.70
CA PRO A 236 15.98 -9.07 -18.83
C PRO A 236 15.00 -9.14 -20.01
N LYS A 237 14.25 -10.25 -20.11
CA LYS A 237 13.20 -10.45 -21.15
C LYS A 237 11.80 -10.13 -20.65
N CYS A 238 11.67 -9.41 -19.54
CA CYS A 238 10.37 -9.06 -18.98
C CYS A 238 9.63 -8.13 -19.96
N LYS A 239 8.39 -8.49 -20.31
CA LYS A 239 7.56 -7.71 -21.23
C LYS A 239 7.09 -6.37 -20.66
N VAL A 240 7.21 -6.16 -19.34
CA VAL A 240 6.72 -4.95 -18.64
C VAL A 240 7.89 -4.03 -18.28
N CYS A 241 8.92 -4.52 -17.61
CA CYS A 241 10.04 -3.70 -17.13
C CYS A 241 11.41 -4.09 -17.75
N GLY A 242 11.44 -5.03 -18.69
CA GLY A 242 12.67 -5.39 -19.37
C GLY A 242 13.30 -4.18 -20.06
N ILE A 243 14.62 -4.11 -20.02
CA ILE A 243 15.38 -3.09 -20.75
C ILE A 243 15.28 -3.46 -22.24
N PRO A 244 14.83 -2.54 -23.12
CA PRO A 244 14.75 -2.81 -24.55
C PRO A 244 16.14 -3.06 -25.17
#